data_85f93621cc865e34d86847e252d5c979
#
_entry.id   85f93621cc865e34d86847e252d5c979
#
_cell.length_a   1.000
_cell.length_b   1.000
_cell.length_c   1.000
_cell.angle_alpha   90.00
_cell.angle_beta   90.00
_cell.angle_gamma   90.00
#
_symmetry.space_group_name_H-M   'P 1'
#
loop_
_entity.id
_entity.type
_entity.pdbx_description
1 polymer ?
#
loop_
_entity_poly.entity_id
_entity_poly.type
_entity_poly.pdbx_seq_one_letter_code
_entity_poly.pdbx_strand_id
1 'polypeptide(L)'
;MWIDNLRDDVKHLGYAKAGARAGYKLVNRAVHLDVLRFMDLTLEGLDPRFVAPVLPGGYEGRFLSRGEASTLPEQFGAVLTRAFVDTALAKGDAGFAIFDGATCAAFGWYSRRPTIIRDDLEMRFDPSWVYMYHGYTRPEYRGDRLHALGIARALASYVEDPAVEGIISITERTNYRTYASALRLGFTFRGTICRVGIGRLSFIAQSRSCDAYGVRVTRVTAPKGAE
;
A
#
# COMPACT_ATOMS: atom_id res chain seq x y z
N MET A 1 2.52 -6.39 25.70
CA MET A 1 2.72 -6.18 24.26
C MET A 1 1.82 -7.04 23.35
N TRP A 2 1.78 -8.40 23.44
CA TRP A 2 0.85 -9.20 22.59
C TRP A 2 -0.61 -9.10 23.03
N ILE A 3 -0.88 -9.13 24.33
CA ILE A 3 -2.21 -9.00 24.94
C ILE A 3 -2.79 -7.61 24.72
N ASP A 4 -1.98 -6.57 24.78
CA ASP A 4 -2.39 -5.18 24.57
C ASP A 4 -2.82 -4.96 23.12
N ASN A 5 -2.07 -5.50 22.17
CA ASN A 5 -2.44 -5.50 20.77
C ASN A 5 -3.75 -6.26 20.48
N LEU A 6 -3.98 -7.37 21.19
CA LEU A 6 -5.22 -8.14 21.05
C LEU A 6 -6.43 -7.37 21.62
N ARG A 7 -6.27 -6.72 22.78
CA ARG A 7 -7.32 -5.88 23.38
C ARG A 7 -7.68 -4.70 22.47
N ASP A 8 -6.68 -4.04 21.88
CA ASP A 8 -6.89 -2.93 20.94
C ASP A 8 -7.58 -3.43 19.65
N ASP A 9 -7.17 -4.58 19.14
CA ASP A 9 -7.82 -5.24 18.00
C ASP A 9 -9.29 -5.58 18.31
N VAL A 10 -9.60 -6.12 19.48
CA VAL A 10 -10.98 -6.41 19.92
C VAL A 10 -11.82 -5.15 20.01
N LYS A 11 -11.28 -4.09 20.60
CA LYS A 11 -11.97 -2.81 20.77
C LYS A 11 -12.35 -2.17 19.43
N HIS A 12 -11.47 -2.30 18.43
CA HIS A 12 -11.64 -1.64 17.13
C HIS A 12 -12.23 -2.52 16.03
N LEU A 13 -12.08 -3.84 16.11
CA LEU A 13 -12.44 -4.78 15.03
C LEU A 13 -13.53 -5.77 15.45
N GLY A 14 -13.80 -5.89 16.76
CA GLY A 14 -14.68 -6.91 17.35
C GLY A 14 -13.98 -8.28 17.49
N TYR A 15 -14.57 -9.15 18.32
CA TYR A 15 -13.97 -10.43 18.72
C TYR A 15 -13.63 -11.35 17.53
N ALA A 16 -14.54 -11.47 16.55
CA ALA A 16 -14.35 -12.38 15.41
C ALA A 16 -13.14 -11.99 14.55
N LYS A 17 -12.98 -10.70 14.22
CA LYS A 17 -11.87 -10.21 13.39
C LYS A 17 -10.54 -10.20 14.16
N ALA A 18 -10.58 -9.87 15.47
CA ALA A 18 -9.41 -9.94 16.33
C ALA A 18 -8.92 -11.39 16.48
N GLY A 19 -9.83 -12.34 16.70
CA GLY A 19 -9.53 -13.79 16.75
C GLY A 19 -8.94 -14.32 15.43
N ALA A 20 -9.54 -13.95 14.29
CA ALA A 20 -9.03 -14.33 12.99
C ALA A 20 -7.60 -13.78 12.73
N ARG A 21 -7.33 -12.54 13.15
CA ARG A 21 -6.00 -11.94 13.05
C ARG A 21 -4.97 -12.63 13.96
N ALA A 22 -5.36 -12.98 15.18
CA ALA A 22 -4.50 -13.72 16.11
C ALA A 22 -4.17 -15.12 15.58
N GLY A 23 -5.18 -15.85 15.09
CA GLY A 23 -5.01 -17.17 14.47
C GLY A 23 -4.10 -17.11 13.21
N TYR A 24 -4.30 -16.11 12.37
CA TYR A 24 -3.43 -15.88 11.20
C TYR A 24 -1.96 -15.67 11.61
N LYS A 25 -1.71 -14.84 12.63
CA LYS A 25 -0.35 -14.64 13.15
C LYS A 25 0.26 -15.90 13.75
N LEU A 26 -0.56 -16.75 14.41
CA LEU A 26 -0.10 -18.01 14.98
C LEU A 26 0.30 -19.00 13.88
N VAL A 27 -0.55 -19.16 12.85
CA VAL A 27 -0.26 -20.02 11.70
C VAL A 27 1.03 -19.54 10.99
N ASN A 28 1.22 -18.24 10.84
CA ASN A 28 2.40 -17.66 10.19
C ASN A 28 3.71 -17.85 10.96
N ARG A 29 3.69 -18.42 12.16
CA ARG A 29 4.91 -18.86 12.85
C ARG A 29 5.45 -20.18 12.34
N ALA A 30 4.58 -21.04 11.84
CA ALA A 30 4.95 -22.38 11.38
C ALA A 30 4.94 -22.47 9.84
N VAL A 31 4.09 -21.69 9.19
CA VAL A 31 3.87 -21.71 7.74
C VAL A 31 3.90 -20.27 7.24
N HIS A 32 4.65 -19.99 6.17
CA HIS A 32 4.56 -18.70 5.48
C HIS A 32 3.21 -18.62 4.76
N LEU A 33 2.25 -17.94 5.37
CA LEU A 33 0.92 -17.71 4.80
C LEU A 33 0.71 -16.24 4.54
N ASP A 34 0.69 -15.84 3.27
CA ASP A 34 0.25 -14.52 2.87
C ASP A 34 -1.07 -14.63 2.12
N VAL A 35 -2.04 -13.85 2.54
CA VAL A 35 -3.31 -13.69 1.84
C VAL A 35 -3.53 -12.20 1.62
N LEU A 36 -3.36 -11.79 0.38
CA LEU A 36 -3.38 -10.39 -0.04
C LEU A 36 -4.64 -10.12 -0.87
N ARG A 37 -5.35 -9.04 -0.56
CA ARG A 37 -6.44 -8.54 -1.40
C ARG A 37 -5.86 -7.63 -2.46
N PHE A 38 -6.16 -7.96 -3.72
CA PHE A 38 -5.85 -7.13 -4.87
C PHE A 38 -7.04 -6.23 -5.19
N MET A 39 -6.79 -4.95 -5.42
CA MET A 39 -7.80 -3.91 -5.60
C MET A 39 -7.34 -2.93 -6.68
N ASP A 40 -8.28 -2.31 -7.36
CA ASP A 40 -8.06 -1.20 -8.28
C ASP A 40 -8.89 0.03 -7.91
N LEU A 41 -8.47 1.16 -8.42
CA LEU A 41 -9.15 2.45 -8.34
C LEU A 41 -8.98 3.17 -9.68
N THR A 42 -10.08 3.44 -10.35
CA THR A 42 -10.13 4.30 -11.55
C THR A 42 -10.74 5.66 -11.19
N LEU A 43 -10.62 6.63 -12.08
CA LEU A 43 -11.24 7.94 -11.87
C LEU A 43 -12.77 7.82 -11.79
N GLU A 44 -13.37 6.96 -12.61
CA GLU A 44 -14.81 6.68 -12.59
C GLU A 44 -15.26 5.99 -11.28
N GLY A 45 -14.42 5.10 -10.73
CA GLY A 45 -14.69 4.41 -9.47
C GLY A 45 -14.45 5.25 -8.21
N LEU A 46 -13.79 6.40 -8.36
CA LEU A 46 -13.46 7.27 -7.24
C LEU A 46 -14.74 7.80 -6.57
N ASP A 47 -14.83 7.68 -5.24
CA ASP A 47 -15.95 8.22 -4.51
C ASP A 47 -16.10 9.74 -4.78
N PRO A 48 -17.31 10.23 -5.11
CA PRO A 48 -17.54 11.64 -5.49
C PRO A 48 -17.00 12.68 -4.50
N ARG A 49 -16.89 12.30 -3.23
CA ARG A 49 -16.30 13.18 -2.19
C ARG A 49 -14.82 13.46 -2.39
N PHE A 50 -14.15 12.70 -3.26
CA PHE A 50 -12.72 12.81 -3.57
C PHE A 50 -12.44 13.21 -5.02
N VAL A 51 -13.44 13.39 -5.87
CA VAL A 51 -13.27 13.77 -7.30
C VAL A 51 -12.60 15.14 -7.45
N ALA A 52 -12.88 16.08 -6.55
CA ALA A 52 -12.18 17.36 -6.47
C ALA A 52 -11.54 17.47 -5.08
N PRO A 53 -10.42 16.77 -4.84
CA PRO A 53 -9.88 16.60 -3.50
C PRO A 53 -9.30 17.93 -2.97
N VAL A 54 -10.15 18.70 -2.30
CA VAL A 54 -9.71 19.89 -1.57
C VAL A 54 -9.07 19.41 -0.28
N LEU A 55 -7.78 19.73 -0.11
CA LEU A 55 -7.12 19.49 1.17
C LEU A 55 -7.70 20.46 2.21
N PRO A 56 -7.88 20.02 3.46
CA PRO A 56 -8.19 20.92 4.56
C PRO A 56 -7.21 22.10 4.60
N GLY A 57 -7.64 23.23 5.13
CA GLY A 57 -6.82 24.42 5.15
C GLY A 57 -5.46 24.20 5.83
N GLY A 58 -4.41 24.70 5.21
CA GLY A 58 -3.03 24.57 5.69
C GLY A 58 -2.25 23.37 5.15
N TYR A 59 -2.93 22.38 4.56
CA TYR A 59 -2.22 21.23 3.98
C TYR A 59 -1.86 21.46 2.51
N GLU A 60 -0.65 20.99 2.12
CA GLU A 60 -0.18 20.97 0.74
C GLU A 60 0.11 19.53 0.30
N GLY A 61 -0.35 19.16 -0.90
CA GLY A 61 -0.12 17.82 -1.46
C GLY A 61 0.62 17.93 -2.80
N ARG A 62 1.74 17.17 -2.94
CA ARG A 62 2.54 17.17 -4.17
C ARG A 62 3.34 15.88 -4.35
N PHE A 63 3.72 15.61 -5.59
CA PHE A 63 4.80 14.66 -5.85
C PHE A 63 6.12 15.22 -5.32
N LEU A 64 6.88 14.31 -4.72
CA LEU A 64 8.18 14.64 -4.13
C LEU A 64 9.24 14.77 -5.23
N SER A 65 10.01 15.84 -5.17
CA SER A 65 11.30 15.87 -5.85
C SER A 65 12.25 14.83 -5.25
N ARG A 66 13.30 14.45 -6.00
CA ARG A 66 14.31 13.52 -5.50
C ARG A 66 14.95 13.99 -4.19
N GLY A 67 15.20 15.31 -4.07
CA GLY A 67 15.76 15.91 -2.87
C GLY A 67 14.83 15.77 -1.67
N GLU A 68 13.55 16.13 -1.81
CA GLU A 68 12.56 16.00 -0.75
C GLU A 68 12.37 14.54 -0.32
N ALA A 69 12.26 13.61 -1.27
CA ALA A 69 12.15 12.19 -0.99
C ALA A 69 13.34 11.67 -0.15
N SER A 70 14.56 12.12 -0.46
CA SER A 70 15.78 11.71 0.23
C SER A 70 15.87 12.21 1.68
N THR A 71 15.14 13.25 2.06
CA THR A 71 15.10 13.78 3.45
C THR A 71 13.99 13.16 4.31
N LEU A 72 12.97 12.54 3.69
CA LEU A 72 11.87 11.95 4.45
C LEU A 72 12.27 10.89 5.48
N PRO A 73 13.28 10.02 5.26
CA PRO A 73 13.72 9.06 6.27
C PRO A 73 14.08 9.70 7.61
N GLU A 74 14.58 10.92 7.62
CA GLU A 74 14.91 11.67 8.84
C GLU A 74 13.67 11.99 9.68
N GLN A 75 12.51 12.15 9.02
CA GLN A 75 11.24 12.42 9.69
C GLN A 75 10.50 11.13 10.12
N PHE A 76 10.77 9.98 9.50
CA PHE A 76 9.97 8.77 9.68
C PHE A 76 10.74 7.58 10.27
N GLY A 77 12.07 7.61 10.31
CA GLY A 77 12.92 6.57 10.90
C GLY A 77 12.61 5.17 10.34
N ALA A 78 12.26 4.23 11.20
CA ALA A 78 11.99 2.86 10.80
C ALA A 78 10.74 2.67 9.89
N VAL A 79 9.86 3.67 9.82
CA VAL A 79 8.66 3.60 8.95
C VAL A 79 9.04 3.80 7.49
N LEU A 80 10.02 4.67 7.21
CA LEU A 80 10.52 4.96 5.87
C LEU A 80 12.04 5.03 5.92
N THR A 81 12.69 3.91 5.61
CA THR A 81 14.15 3.83 5.67
C THR A 81 14.82 4.48 4.45
N ARG A 82 16.04 4.95 4.62
CA ARG A 82 16.85 5.48 3.51
C ARG A 82 17.04 4.44 2.41
N ALA A 83 17.35 3.19 2.77
CA ALA A 83 17.53 2.10 1.81
C ALA A 83 16.27 1.87 0.94
N PHE A 84 15.07 1.97 1.55
CA PHE A 84 13.82 1.91 0.80
C PHE A 84 13.71 3.06 -0.20
N VAL A 85 13.93 4.30 0.26
CA VAL A 85 13.81 5.50 -0.61
C VAL A 85 14.81 5.45 -1.76
N ASP A 86 16.06 5.10 -1.49
CA ASP A 86 17.10 4.99 -2.52
C ASP A 86 16.75 3.93 -3.57
N THR A 87 16.22 2.78 -3.13
CA THR A 87 15.76 1.71 -4.03
C THR A 87 14.56 2.15 -4.87
N ALA A 88 13.58 2.80 -4.27
CA ALA A 88 12.40 3.30 -4.97
C ALA A 88 12.76 4.36 -6.02
N LEU A 89 13.61 5.33 -5.64
CA LEU A 89 14.08 6.37 -6.56
C LEU A 89 14.97 5.82 -7.69
N ALA A 90 15.81 4.82 -7.42
CA ALA A 90 16.62 4.14 -8.44
C ALA A 90 15.74 3.37 -9.44
N LYS A 91 14.64 2.79 -8.97
CA LYS A 91 13.63 2.12 -9.82
C LYS A 91 12.81 3.10 -10.63
N GLY A 92 12.77 4.39 -10.26
CA GLY A 92 11.96 5.43 -10.90
C GLY A 92 10.55 5.55 -10.33
N ASP A 93 10.35 5.11 -9.11
CA ASP A 93 9.09 5.29 -8.40
C ASP A 93 8.91 6.73 -7.94
N ALA A 94 7.66 7.15 -7.77
CA ALA A 94 7.30 8.47 -7.30
C ALA A 94 6.69 8.42 -5.90
N GLY A 95 7.09 9.30 -5.02
CA GLY A 95 6.42 9.56 -3.76
C GLY A 95 5.43 10.71 -3.90
N PHE A 96 4.20 10.55 -3.41
CA PHE A 96 3.27 11.66 -3.22
C PHE A 96 3.12 11.89 -1.72
N ALA A 97 3.25 13.13 -1.27
CA ALA A 97 3.16 13.48 0.14
C ALA A 97 2.22 14.65 0.39
N ILE A 98 1.66 14.68 1.59
CA ILE A 98 0.86 15.77 2.11
C ILE A 98 1.62 16.38 3.29
N PHE A 99 1.78 17.68 3.26
CA PHE A 99 2.53 18.45 4.24
C PHE A 99 1.60 19.37 5.04
N ASP A 100 1.94 19.53 6.31
CA ASP A 100 1.50 20.60 7.20
C ASP A 100 2.70 21.51 7.47
N GLY A 101 2.80 22.60 6.74
CA GLY A 101 4.03 23.41 6.68
C GLY A 101 5.24 22.57 6.25
N ALA A 102 6.26 22.46 7.11
CA ALA A 102 7.46 21.65 6.87
C ALA A 102 7.29 20.17 7.23
N THR A 103 6.21 19.80 7.93
CA THR A 103 6.00 18.44 8.43
C THR A 103 5.28 17.60 7.39
N CYS A 104 5.87 16.47 6.98
CA CYS A 104 5.17 15.51 6.16
C CYS A 104 4.15 14.75 7.01
N ALA A 105 2.85 14.98 6.78
CA ALA A 105 1.75 14.40 7.53
C ALA A 105 1.36 13.01 7.02
N ALA A 106 1.40 12.81 5.70
CA ALA A 106 1.08 11.54 5.05
C ALA A 106 1.86 11.38 3.75
N PHE A 107 2.13 10.15 3.37
CA PHE A 107 2.75 9.83 2.08
C PHE A 107 2.24 8.52 1.51
N GLY A 108 2.45 8.30 0.21
CA GLY A 108 2.30 7.04 -0.50
C GLY A 108 3.30 6.96 -1.65
N TRP A 109 3.76 5.73 -1.96
CA TRP A 109 4.69 5.47 -3.06
C TRP A 109 3.97 4.79 -4.22
N TYR A 110 4.39 5.10 -5.43
CA TYR A 110 3.75 4.71 -6.67
C TYR A 110 4.78 4.19 -7.67
N SER A 111 4.50 3.05 -8.30
CA SER A 111 5.38 2.41 -9.26
C SER A 111 4.63 2.03 -10.54
N ARG A 112 5.27 2.17 -11.69
CA ARG A 112 4.84 1.58 -12.99
C ARG A 112 5.71 0.39 -13.39
N ARG A 113 6.50 -0.16 -12.45
CA ARG A 113 7.48 -1.24 -12.68
C ARG A 113 7.25 -2.39 -11.71
N PRO A 114 7.76 -3.59 -12.03
CA PRO A 114 7.75 -4.71 -11.10
C PRO A 114 8.23 -4.30 -9.72
N THR A 115 7.50 -4.73 -8.69
CA THR A 115 7.72 -4.24 -7.33
C THR A 115 7.67 -5.39 -6.34
N ILE A 116 8.60 -5.39 -5.40
CA ILE A 116 8.58 -6.33 -4.27
C ILE A 116 7.39 -5.98 -3.38
N ILE A 117 6.50 -6.94 -3.21
CA ILE A 117 5.26 -6.77 -2.44
C ILE A 117 5.34 -7.39 -1.05
N ARG A 118 6.27 -8.32 -0.87
CA ARG A 118 6.52 -9.02 0.40
C ARG A 118 7.86 -9.75 0.30
N ASP A 119 8.77 -9.57 1.24
CA ASP A 119 10.05 -10.27 1.35
C ASP A 119 10.71 -10.64 0.00
N ASP A 120 10.42 -11.85 -0.49
CA ASP A 120 10.92 -12.43 -1.73
C ASP A 120 9.85 -12.52 -2.85
N LEU A 121 8.70 -11.84 -2.73
CA LEU A 121 7.65 -11.83 -3.74
C LEU A 121 7.69 -10.55 -4.57
N GLU A 122 7.89 -10.70 -5.88
CA GLU A 122 7.75 -9.62 -6.86
C GLU A 122 6.41 -9.73 -7.56
N MET A 123 5.70 -8.61 -7.68
CA MET A 123 4.52 -8.47 -8.52
C MET A 123 4.86 -7.69 -9.77
N ARG A 124 4.56 -8.30 -10.93
CA ARG A 124 4.53 -7.65 -12.25
C ARG A 124 3.09 -7.37 -12.61
N PHE A 125 2.85 -6.33 -13.37
CA PHE A 125 1.52 -5.88 -13.79
C PHE A 125 1.63 -5.09 -15.09
N ASP A 126 0.48 -4.86 -15.75
CA ASP A 126 0.43 -4.06 -16.96
C ASP A 126 0.83 -2.61 -16.66
N PRO A 127 1.72 -1.98 -17.43
CA PRO A 127 2.18 -0.60 -17.22
C PRO A 127 1.10 0.47 -17.43
N SER A 128 -0.09 0.11 -17.93
CA SER A 128 -1.27 0.99 -17.90
C SER A 128 -1.80 1.21 -16.48
N TRP A 129 -1.35 0.40 -15.50
CA TRP A 129 -1.68 0.55 -14.10
C TRP A 129 -0.52 1.11 -13.29
N VAL A 130 -0.85 1.90 -12.27
CA VAL A 130 0.12 2.43 -11.29
C VAL A 130 -0.06 1.69 -9.98
N TYR A 131 0.97 1.00 -9.51
CA TYR A 131 0.92 0.28 -8.24
C TYR A 131 1.22 1.22 -7.07
N MET A 132 0.23 1.43 -6.20
CA MET A 132 0.37 2.20 -4.96
C MET A 132 0.75 1.29 -3.81
N TYR A 133 1.82 1.61 -3.11
CA TYR A 133 2.37 0.84 -2.00
C TYR A 133 2.98 1.75 -0.93
N HIS A 134 3.33 1.17 0.21
CA HIS A 134 4.03 1.84 1.32
C HIS A 134 3.41 3.18 1.73
N GLY A 135 2.07 3.19 1.93
CA GLY A 135 1.37 4.38 2.39
C GLY A 135 1.37 4.51 3.92
N TYR A 136 1.53 5.74 4.41
CA TYR A 136 1.52 6.03 5.82
C TYR A 136 0.89 7.39 6.12
N THR A 137 0.24 7.49 7.28
CA THR A 137 -0.20 8.76 7.89
C THR A 137 0.27 8.78 9.33
N ARG A 138 0.91 9.85 9.73
CA ARG A 138 1.34 10.04 11.11
C ARG A 138 0.15 9.92 12.07
N PRO A 139 0.33 9.34 13.28
CA PRO A 139 -0.75 9.12 14.22
C PRO A 139 -1.56 10.38 14.54
N GLU A 140 -0.89 11.52 14.72
CA GLU A 140 -1.47 12.83 15.05
C GLU A 140 -2.34 13.42 13.93
N TYR A 141 -2.14 12.98 12.68
CA TYR A 141 -2.90 13.42 11.49
C TYR A 141 -3.95 12.40 11.04
N ARG A 142 -4.20 11.37 11.84
CA ARG A 142 -5.23 10.37 11.53
C ARG A 142 -6.61 10.94 11.84
N GLY A 143 -7.56 10.71 10.94
CA GLY A 143 -8.93 11.26 11.02
C GLY A 143 -9.21 12.23 9.87
N ASP A 144 -8.22 12.99 9.41
CA ASP A 144 -8.34 14.02 8.36
C ASP A 144 -8.36 13.45 6.94
N ARG A 145 -8.36 12.12 6.80
CA ARG A 145 -8.41 11.40 5.50
C ARG A 145 -7.25 11.74 4.56
N LEU A 146 -6.13 12.28 5.06
CA LEU A 146 -5.03 12.77 4.24
C LEU A 146 -4.50 11.73 3.27
N HIS A 147 -4.38 10.46 3.72
CA HIS A 147 -3.92 9.38 2.83
C HIS A 147 -4.88 9.16 1.65
N ALA A 148 -6.19 9.17 1.89
CA ALA A 148 -7.19 9.03 0.83
C ALA A 148 -7.17 10.23 -0.14
N LEU A 149 -7.06 11.45 0.38
CA LEU A 149 -6.90 12.66 -0.41
C LEU A 149 -5.62 12.63 -1.25
N GLY A 150 -4.51 12.13 -0.68
CA GLY A 150 -3.24 11.96 -1.39
C GLY A 150 -3.37 10.96 -2.55
N ILE A 151 -4.03 9.82 -2.34
CA ILE A 151 -4.28 8.83 -3.40
C ILE A 151 -5.14 9.43 -4.52
N ALA A 152 -6.23 10.13 -4.16
CA ALA A 152 -7.12 10.74 -5.15
C ALA A 152 -6.41 11.78 -6.02
N ARG A 153 -5.54 12.61 -5.42
CA ARG A 153 -4.73 13.59 -6.17
C ARG A 153 -3.68 12.91 -7.04
N ALA A 154 -3.00 11.89 -6.53
CA ALA A 154 -2.05 11.12 -7.32
C ALA A 154 -2.75 10.43 -8.52
N LEU A 155 -3.93 9.83 -8.30
CA LEU A 155 -4.74 9.25 -9.38
C LEU A 155 -5.07 10.29 -10.43
N ALA A 156 -5.59 11.47 -10.05
CA ALA A 156 -5.94 12.54 -10.97
C ALA A 156 -4.74 12.94 -11.85
N SER A 157 -3.56 13.07 -11.25
CA SER A 157 -2.34 13.39 -12.00
C SER A 157 -1.88 12.25 -12.92
N TYR A 158 -2.01 11.00 -12.49
CA TYR A 158 -1.56 9.87 -13.32
C TYR A 158 -2.44 9.65 -14.55
N VAL A 159 -3.77 9.84 -14.43
CA VAL A 159 -4.70 9.67 -15.55
C VAL A 159 -4.70 10.84 -16.54
N GLU A 160 -3.92 11.89 -16.32
CA GLU A 160 -3.60 12.89 -17.35
C GLU A 160 -2.79 12.24 -18.50
N ASP A 161 -2.02 11.18 -18.22
CA ASP A 161 -1.45 10.29 -19.23
C ASP A 161 -2.56 9.33 -19.72
N PRO A 162 -3.04 9.44 -20.96
CA PRO A 162 -4.13 8.58 -21.46
C PRO A 162 -3.76 7.09 -21.53
N ALA A 163 -2.49 6.74 -21.38
CA ALA A 163 -2.04 5.35 -21.27
C ALA A 163 -2.24 4.78 -19.86
N VAL A 164 -2.67 5.58 -18.87
CA VAL A 164 -2.91 5.14 -17.49
C VAL A 164 -4.40 4.95 -17.24
N GLU A 165 -4.77 3.72 -16.90
CA GLU A 165 -6.15 3.34 -16.57
C GLU A 165 -6.52 3.68 -15.10
N GLY A 166 -5.53 3.61 -14.19
CA GLY A 166 -5.80 3.87 -12.77
C GLY A 166 -4.69 3.36 -11.83
N ILE A 167 -5.07 3.23 -10.58
CA ILE A 167 -4.19 2.76 -9.51
C ILE A 167 -4.61 1.36 -9.07
N ILE A 168 -3.64 0.45 -8.95
CA ILE A 168 -3.80 -0.83 -8.26
C ILE A 168 -3.11 -0.80 -6.91
N SER A 169 -3.62 -1.57 -5.97
CA SER A 169 -3.00 -1.73 -4.66
C SER A 169 -3.28 -3.11 -4.08
N ILE A 170 -2.46 -3.52 -3.12
CA ILE A 170 -2.68 -4.74 -2.36
C ILE A 170 -2.72 -4.43 -0.87
N THR A 171 -3.53 -5.19 -0.15
CA THR A 171 -3.56 -5.14 1.31
C THR A 171 -3.69 -6.52 1.90
N GLU A 172 -3.01 -6.75 3.01
CA GLU A 172 -3.11 -8.00 3.75
C GLU A 172 -4.56 -8.27 4.19
N ARG A 173 -5.03 -9.53 4.09
CA ARG A 173 -6.40 -9.92 4.42
C ARG A 173 -6.81 -9.52 5.84
N THR A 174 -5.87 -9.50 6.76
CA THR A 174 -6.09 -9.12 8.16
C THR A 174 -6.02 -7.62 8.43
N ASN A 175 -5.62 -6.81 7.44
CA ASN A 175 -5.59 -5.35 7.56
C ASN A 175 -6.97 -4.75 7.22
N TYR A 176 -7.93 -4.97 8.11
CA TYR A 176 -9.31 -4.52 7.92
C TYR A 176 -9.46 -3.00 7.86
N ARG A 177 -8.61 -2.25 8.58
CA ARG A 177 -8.67 -0.77 8.61
C ARG A 177 -8.29 -0.18 7.26
N THR A 178 -7.16 -0.60 6.70
CA THR A 178 -6.70 -0.16 5.37
C THR A 178 -7.72 -0.57 4.31
N TYR A 179 -8.21 -1.82 4.36
CA TYR A 179 -9.21 -2.30 3.41
C TYR A 179 -10.50 -1.47 3.46
N ALA A 180 -11.06 -1.20 4.66
CA ALA A 180 -12.25 -0.39 4.80
C ALA A 180 -12.03 1.07 4.34
N SER A 181 -10.82 1.62 4.53
CA SER A 181 -10.47 2.94 4.03
C SER A 181 -10.38 2.97 2.50
N ALA A 182 -9.79 1.94 1.90
CA ALA A 182 -9.70 1.80 0.44
C ALA A 182 -11.09 1.72 -0.21
N LEU A 183 -11.98 0.89 0.33
CA LEU A 183 -13.37 0.78 -0.17
C LEU A 183 -14.12 2.11 -0.09
N ARG A 184 -13.92 2.89 0.99
CA ARG A 184 -14.54 4.23 1.11
C ARG A 184 -13.99 5.26 0.14
N LEU A 185 -12.78 5.07 -0.35
CA LEU A 185 -12.19 5.91 -1.39
C LEU A 185 -12.72 5.55 -2.79
N GLY A 186 -13.23 4.34 -2.95
CA GLY A 186 -13.74 3.84 -4.23
C GLY A 186 -12.94 2.67 -4.79
N PHE A 187 -11.91 2.17 -4.08
CA PHE A 187 -11.25 0.94 -4.52
C PHE A 187 -12.22 -0.22 -4.63
N THR A 188 -12.11 -0.97 -5.70
CA THR A 188 -12.88 -2.19 -5.94
C THR A 188 -12.01 -3.41 -5.68
N PHE A 189 -12.50 -4.37 -4.90
CA PHE A 189 -11.85 -5.67 -4.74
C PHE A 189 -11.93 -6.46 -6.03
N ARG A 190 -10.79 -6.93 -6.54
CA ARG A 190 -10.69 -7.69 -7.79
C ARG A 190 -10.25 -9.13 -7.60
N GLY A 191 -9.52 -9.42 -6.55
CA GLY A 191 -9.08 -10.78 -6.34
C GLY A 191 -8.16 -10.97 -5.15
N THR A 192 -7.66 -12.18 -5.02
CA THR A 192 -6.76 -12.57 -3.94
C THR A 192 -5.47 -13.13 -4.52
N ILE A 193 -4.36 -12.75 -3.92
CA ILE A 193 -3.04 -13.35 -4.12
C ILE A 193 -2.71 -14.12 -2.84
N CYS A 194 -2.33 -15.38 -2.99
CA CYS A 194 -2.08 -16.29 -1.87
C CYS A 194 -0.70 -16.91 -1.99
N ARG A 195 0.09 -16.88 -0.92
CA ARG A 195 1.30 -17.68 -0.78
C ARG A 195 1.13 -18.61 0.42
N VAL A 196 1.42 -19.88 0.21
CA VAL A 196 1.54 -20.87 1.30
C VAL A 196 2.90 -21.54 1.17
N GLY A 197 3.70 -21.55 2.25
CA GLY A 197 5.03 -22.12 2.20
C GLY A 197 5.54 -22.67 3.53
N ILE A 198 6.44 -23.63 3.47
CA ILE A 198 7.16 -24.20 4.60
C ILE A 198 8.64 -24.20 4.23
N GLY A 199 9.45 -23.51 5.00
CA GLY A 199 10.88 -23.36 4.73
C GLY A 199 11.13 -22.76 3.33
N ARG A 200 11.87 -23.49 2.46
CA ARG A 200 12.18 -23.05 1.10
C ARG A 200 11.09 -23.37 0.06
N LEU A 201 10.11 -24.17 0.40
CA LEU A 201 9.02 -24.56 -0.50
C LEU A 201 7.88 -23.56 -0.31
N SER A 202 7.43 -22.96 -1.41
CA SER A 202 6.22 -22.13 -1.38
C SER A 202 5.43 -22.27 -2.67
N PHE A 203 4.13 -22.28 -2.52
CA PHE A 203 3.16 -22.27 -3.61
C PHE A 203 2.51 -20.88 -3.64
N ILE A 204 2.40 -20.30 -4.84
CA ILE A 204 1.76 -19.01 -5.09
C ILE A 204 0.57 -19.25 -6.00
N ALA A 205 -0.57 -18.71 -5.61
CA ALA A 205 -1.81 -18.73 -6.41
C ALA A 205 -2.41 -17.33 -6.44
N GLN A 206 -3.08 -17.00 -7.53
CA GLN A 206 -3.83 -15.76 -7.67
C GLN A 206 -5.17 -15.98 -8.33
N SER A 207 -6.13 -15.13 -8.01
CA SER A 207 -7.44 -15.14 -8.69
C SER A 207 -7.27 -14.82 -10.17
N ARG A 208 -8.05 -15.49 -11.04
CA ARG A 208 -8.03 -15.24 -12.50
C ARG A 208 -8.34 -13.79 -12.86
N SER A 209 -9.15 -13.11 -12.05
CA SER A 209 -9.44 -11.68 -12.22
C SER A 209 -8.21 -10.78 -12.17
N CYS A 210 -7.11 -11.21 -11.55
CA CYS A 210 -5.84 -10.50 -11.56
C CYS A 210 -5.19 -10.48 -12.96
N ASP A 211 -5.54 -11.44 -13.82
CA ASP A 211 -4.96 -11.56 -15.16
C ASP A 211 -5.35 -10.38 -16.07
N ALA A 212 -6.53 -9.78 -15.86
CA ALA A 212 -6.99 -8.59 -16.58
C ALA A 212 -6.08 -7.35 -16.34
N TYR A 213 -5.30 -7.37 -15.27
CA TYR A 213 -4.34 -6.32 -14.89
C TYR A 213 -2.90 -6.71 -15.24
N GLY A 214 -2.70 -7.79 -15.98
CA GLY A 214 -1.36 -8.34 -16.25
C GLY A 214 -0.62 -8.81 -15.00
N VAL A 215 -1.31 -8.97 -13.87
CA VAL A 215 -0.69 -9.33 -12.59
C VAL A 215 -0.09 -10.72 -12.66
N ARG A 216 1.18 -10.82 -12.28
CA ARG A 216 1.92 -12.06 -12.08
C ARG A 216 2.80 -11.91 -10.85
N VAL A 217 2.64 -12.81 -9.90
CA VAL A 217 3.47 -12.82 -8.68
C VAL A 217 4.42 -14.00 -8.73
N THR A 218 5.70 -13.72 -8.57
CA THR A 218 6.77 -14.71 -8.59
C THR A 218 7.72 -14.52 -7.42
N ARG A 219 8.42 -15.58 -7.05
CA ARG A 219 9.55 -15.47 -6.11
C ARG A 219 10.77 -14.90 -6.82
N VAL A 220 11.41 -13.99 -6.14
CA VAL A 220 12.74 -13.49 -6.53
C VAL A 220 13.74 -13.85 -5.45
N THR A 221 14.99 -14.10 -5.86
CA THR A 221 16.05 -14.26 -4.89
C THR A 221 16.29 -12.90 -4.23
N ALA A 222 16.05 -12.79 -2.93
CA ALA A 222 16.30 -11.54 -2.21
C ALA A 222 17.75 -11.09 -2.50
N PRO A 223 17.99 -9.82 -2.82
CA PRO A 223 19.35 -9.32 -2.93
C PRO A 223 20.04 -9.55 -1.58
N LYS A 224 21.17 -10.26 -1.59
CA LYS A 224 22.01 -10.45 -0.41
C LYS A 224 22.45 -9.06 0.06
N GLY A 225 21.91 -8.55 1.16
CA GLY A 225 22.37 -7.30 1.76
C GLY A 225 21.32 -6.33 2.30
N ALA A 226 20.10 -6.78 2.62
CA ALA A 226 19.13 -5.96 3.36
C ALA A 226 18.91 -6.55 4.77
N GLU A 227 19.93 -6.50 5.61
CA GLU A 227 19.83 -6.57 7.07
C GLU A 227 20.06 -5.20 7.68
#